data_ab0e3bbd7c479001aa6e1643ed4a45c4
#
_entry.id   ab0e3bbd7c479001aa6e1643ed4a45c4
#
_cell.length_a   1.000
_cell.length_b   1.000
_cell.length_c   1.000
_cell.angle_alpha   90.00
_cell.angle_beta   90.00
_cell.angle_gamma   90.00
#
_symmetry.space_group_name_H-M   'P 1'
#
loop_
_entity.id
_entity.type
_entity.pdbx_description
1 polymer ?
#
loop_
_entity_poly.entity_id
_entity_poly.type
_entity_poly.pdbx_seq_one_letter_code
_entity_poly.pdbx_strand_id
1 'polypeptide(L)'
;GAIYHHFKSKEDILEAVCDQRLFAGVEALMNEVVTDKRLNGREKLTRMFTASLQNTEQGKFFSAAPDMTHTPRLMMLQLDSQIREVGPNYLEPVLREGNADGSLHVEHVREASDLLLLITNQYLNPLLYPMTPEEARERCSFVRQLLAGVGLDVFDGEMLESFFVFSAHAAKKQRESEAPGQKRRGM
;
A
#
# COMPACT_ATOMS: atom_id res chain seq x y z
N GLY A 1 19.08 27.11 -9.64
CA GLY A 1 19.46 26.66 -10.98
C GLY A 1 19.98 25.24 -11.12
N ALA A 2 20.68 24.63 -10.15
CA ALA A 2 21.40 23.36 -10.33
C ALA A 2 20.49 22.11 -10.50
N ILE A 3 19.30 22.12 -9.94
CA ILE A 3 18.38 20.97 -9.98
C ILE A 3 17.81 20.73 -11.40
N TYR A 4 17.55 21.80 -12.15
CA TYR A 4 16.96 21.70 -13.50
C TYR A 4 17.92 21.19 -14.59
N HIS A 5 19.20 20.96 -14.26
CA HIS A 5 20.12 20.31 -15.20
C HIS A 5 20.02 18.79 -15.21
N HIS A 6 19.44 18.18 -14.15
CA HIS A 6 19.31 16.73 -14.02
C HIS A 6 17.87 16.22 -14.25
N PHE A 7 16.87 17.07 -14.09
CA PHE A 7 15.46 16.70 -14.22
C PHE A 7 14.77 17.61 -15.23
N LYS A 8 14.02 17.02 -16.15
CA LYS A 8 13.36 17.75 -17.26
C LYS A 8 12.03 18.37 -16.83
N SER A 9 11.44 17.86 -15.72
CA SER A 9 10.15 18.31 -15.21
C SER A 9 10.10 18.20 -13.68
N LYS A 10 9.08 18.79 -13.05
CA LYS A 10 8.80 18.61 -11.63
C LYS A 10 8.38 17.17 -11.33
N GLU A 11 7.70 16.55 -12.27
CA GLU A 11 7.28 15.15 -12.22
C GLU A 11 8.49 14.21 -12.17
N ASP A 12 9.55 14.48 -12.96
CA ASP A 12 10.78 13.67 -12.92
C ASP A 12 11.49 13.76 -11.54
N ILE A 13 11.45 14.94 -10.91
CA ILE A 13 11.96 15.10 -9.53
C ILE A 13 11.14 14.29 -8.55
N LEU A 14 9.81 14.36 -8.67
CA LEU A 14 8.90 13.65 -7.79
C LEU A 14 9.05 12.13 -7.95
N GLU A 15 9.19 11.65 -9.20
CA GLU A 15 9.48 10.26 -9.53
C GLU A 15 10.77 9.78 -8.84
N ALA A 16 11.87 10.51 -8.99
CA ALA A 16 13.15 10.17 -8.35
C ALA A 16 13.07 10.18 -6.81
N VAL A 17 12.29 11.08 -6.23
CA VAL A 17 12.07 11.11 -4.77
C VAL A 17 11.21 9.93 -4.34
N CYS A 18 10.20 9.54 -5.12
CA CYS A 18 9.39 8.36 -4.87
C CYS A 18 10.25 7.09 -4.89
N ASP A 19 11.06 6.91 -5.94
CA ASP A 19 11.94 5.76 -6.09
C ASP A 19 12.91 5.63 -4.91
N GLN A 20 13.61 6.71 -4.54
CA GLN A 20 14.61 6.67 -3.50
C GLN A 20 14.04 6.53 -2.08
N ARG A 21 12.87 7.07 -1.79
CA ARG A 21 12.37 7.14 -0.41
C ARG A 21 11.22 6.20 -0.10
N LEU A 22 10.35 5.95 -1.06
CA LEU A 22 9.21 5.05 -0.85
C LEU A 22 9.60 3.60 -1.13
N PHE A 23 10.19 3.35 -2.30
CA PHE A 23 10.45 1.98 -2.73
C PHE A 23 11.61 1.35 -1.95
N ALA A 24 12.72 2.06 -1.71
CA ALA A 24 13.84 1.49 -0.96
C ALA A 24 13.49 1.07 0.48
N GLY A 25 12.64 1.85 1.18
CA GLY A 25 12.18 1.49 2.53
C GLY A 25 11.24 0.29 2.54
N VAL A 26 10.36 0.20 1.55
CA VAL A 26 9.46 -0.94 1.37
C VAL A 26 10.23 -2.18 0.96
N GLU A 27 11.19 -2.04 0.06
CA GLU A 27 12.02 -3.15 -0.41
C GLU A 27 12.81 -3.81 0.73
N ALA A 28 13.45 -3.02 1.60
CA ALA A 28 14.17 -3.54 2.76
C ALA A 28 13.26 -4.35 3.69
N LEU A 29 12.06 -3.84 3.97
CA LEU A 29 11.04 -4.52 4.77
C LEU A 29 10.57 -5.82 4.11
N MET A 30 10.29 -5.80 2.81
CA MET A 30 9.85 -6.98 2.07
C MET A 30 10.92 -8.06 2.08
N ASN A 31 12.18 -7.70 1.86
CA ASN A 31 13.32 -8.62 1.92
C ASN A 31 13.48 -9.26 3.31
N GLU A 32 13.34 -8.47 4.39
CA GLU A 32 13.38 -9.00 5.76
C GLU A 32 12.30 -10.07 5.97
N VAL A 33 11.06 -9.77 5.59
CA VAL A 33 9.93 -10.68 5.78
C VAL A 33 10.05 -11.95 4.92
N VAL A 34 10.39 -11.80 3.63
CA VAL A 34 10.53 -12.94 2.72
C VAL A 34 11.60 -13.92 3.21
N THR A 35 12.69 -13.42 3.77
CA THR A 35 13.82 -14.24 4.24
C THR A 35 13.64 -14.82 5.64
N ASP A 36 12.63 -14.38 6.41
CA ASP A 36 12.39 -14.87 7.77
C ASP A 36 11.85 -16.32 7.76
N LYS A 37 12.70 -17.27 8.08
CA LYS A 37 12.36 -18.71 8.11
C LYS A 37 11.49 -19.14 9.30
N ARG A 38 11.20 -18.24 10.23
CA ARG A 38 10.33 -18.53 11.39
C ARG A 38 8.85 -18.40 11.04
N LEU A 39 8.54 -17.70 9.94
CA LEU A 39 7.21 -17.43 9.47
C LEU A 39 6.83 -18.38 8.33
N ASN A 40 5.60 -18.92 8.34
CA ASN A 40 5.01 -19.58 7.20
C ASN A 40 4.53 -18.57 6.14
N GLY A 41 4.13 -19.04 4.96
CA GLY A 41 3.75 -18.15 3.86
C GLY A 41 2.59 -17.22 4.20
N ARG A 42 1.58 -17.69 4.93
CA ARG A 42 0.45 -16.86 5.39
C ARG A 42 0.92 -15.76 6.36
N GLU A 43 1.73 -16.11 7.34
CA GLU A 43 2.26 -15.15 8.33
C GLU A 43 3.15 -14.09 7.67
N LYS A 44 3.98 -14.49 6.69
CA LYS A 44 4.75 -13.56 5.87
C LYS A 44 3.86 -12.56 5.15
N LEU A 45 2.81 -13.05 4.50
CA LEU A 45 1.88 -12.21 3.76
C LEU A 45 1.17 -11.22 4.69
N THR A 46 0.63 -11.67 5.82
CA THR A 46 0.03 -10.80 6.84
C THR A 46 1.03 -9.75 7.33
N ARG A 47 2.27 -10.16 7.62
CA ARG A 47 3.31 -9.25 8.10
C ARG A 47 3.71 -8.19 7.06
N MET A 48 3.81 -8.55 5.79
CA MET A 48 4.09 -7.61 4.70
C MET A 48 3.05 -6.49 4.63
N PHE A 49 1.77 -6.85 4.69
CA PHE A 49 0.69 -5.86 4.64
C PHE A 49 0.59 -5.03 5.91
N THR A 50 0.63 -5.65 7.07
CA THR A 50 0.58 -4.95 8.37
C THR A 50 1.73 -3.95 8.50
N ALA A 51 2.96 -4.37 8.19
CA ALA A 51 4.12 -3.52 8.26
C ALA A 51 4.09 -2.38 7.23
N SER A 52 3.54 -2.63 6.04
CA SER A 52 3.32 -1.60 5.02
C SER A 52 2.33 -0.52 5.48
N LEU A 53 1.23 -0.92 6.14
CA LEU A 53 0.25 0.02 6.71
C LEU A 53 0.79 0.82 7.90
N GLN A 54 1.70 0.24 8.68
CA GLN A 54 2.31 0.87 9.85
C GLN A 54 3.55 1.72 9.51
N ASN A 55 4.00 1.73 8.26
CA ASN A 55 5.19 2.47 7.85
C ASN A 55 4.97 3.99 7.95
N THR A 56 5.51 4.57 9.03
CA THR A 56 5.38 6.02 9.33
C THR A 56 6.07 6.91 8.30
N GLU A 57 7.14 6.45 7.64
CA GLU A 57 7.83 7.21 6.59
C GLU A 57 6.96 7.31 5.33
N GLN A 58 6.28 6.23 4.97
CA GLN A 58 5.29 6.24 3.90
C GLN A 58 4.13 7.19 4.24
N GLY A 59 3.65 7.17 5.48
CA GLY A 59 2.64 8.11 5.96
C GLY A 59 3.10 9.57 5.91
N LYS A 60 4.34 9.88 6.27
CA LYS A 60 4.94 11.22 6.18
C LYS A 60 5.09 11.67 4.72
N PHE A 61 5.50 10.77 3.84
CA PHE A 61 5.62 11.06 2.41
C PHE A 61 4.28 11.41 1.79
N PHE A 62 3.26 10.58 1.97
CA PHE A 62 1.89 10.87 1.50
C PHE A 62 1.31 12.12 2.15
N SER A 63 1.85 12.51 3.32
CA SER A 63 1.53 13.75 4.00
C SER A 63 2.10 15.00 3.35
N ALA A 64 3.27 14.88 2.78
CA ALA A 64 4.03 15.97 2.17
C ALA A 64 3.89 15.99 0.65
N ALA A 65 3.48 14.86 0.06
CA ALA A 65 3.26 14.75 -1.37
C ALA A 65 2.05 15.59 -1.80
N PRO A 66 2.12 16.27 -2.95
CA PRO A 66 0.95 16.84 -3.58
C PRO A 66 -0.10 15.75 -3.81
N ASP A 67 -1.35 16.13 -3.87
CA ASP A 67 -2.47 15.22 -4.08
C ASP A 67 -2.17 14.26 -5.25
N MET A 68 -1.94 13.00 -4.93
CA MET A 68 -1.59 11.97 -5.92
C MET A 68 -2.70 11.75 -6.95
N THR A 69 -3.95 12.09 -6.59
CA THR A 69 -5.08 12.04 -7.51
C THR A 69 -4.92 13.01 -8.68
N HIS A 70 -4.12 14.07 -8.48
CA HIS A 70 -3.76 15.04 -9.52
C HIS A 70 -2.45 14.71 -10.25
N THR A 71 -1.85 13.55 -10.01
CA THR A 71 -0.62 13.12 -10.67
C THR A 71 -0.78 11.71 -11.30
N PRO A 72 -1.59 11.58 -12.39
CA PRO A 72 -1.88 10.28 -13.01
C PRO A 72 -0.63 9.49 -13.40
N ARG A 73 0.44 10.18 -13.79
CA ARG A 73 1.73 9.55 -14.14
C ARG A 73 2.33 8.77 -12.97
N LEU A 74 2.33 9.34 -11.76
CA LEU A 74 2.83 8.65 -10.56
C LEU A 74 1.99 7.42 -10.21
N MET A 75 0.68 7.52 -10.34
CA MET A 75 -0.20 6.37 -10.13
C MET A 75 0.11 5.24 -11.10
N MET A 76 0.36 5.58 -12.38
CA MET A 76 0.73 4.57 -13.39
C MET A 76 2.10 3.95 -13.13
N LEU A 77 3.09 4.73 -12.71
CA LEU A 77 4.41 4.23 -12.34
C LEU A 77 4.33 3.29 -11.12
N GLN A 78 3.58 3.70 -10.11
CA GLN A 78 3.35 2.86 -8.93
C GLN A 78 2.66 1.54 -9.31
N LEU A 79 1.64 1.58 -10.14
CA LEU A 79 0.94 0.40 -10.60
C LEU A 79 1.87 -0.52 -11.41
N ASP A 80 2.66 0.04 -12.32
CA ASP A 80 3.61 -0.74 -13.13
C ASP A 80 4.66 -1.42 -12.25
N SER A 81 5.26 -0.70 -11.29
CA SER A 81 6.20 -1.26 -10.31
C SER A 81 5.55 -2.36 -9.45
N GLN A 82 4.32 -2.18 -8.98
CA GLN A 82 3.60 -3.21 -8.22
C GLN A 82 3.45 -4.50 -9.00
N ILE A 83 3.01 -4.43 -10.24
CA ILE A 83 2.72 -5.62 -11.08
C ILE A 83 4.00 -6.26 -11.63
N ARG A 84 5.01 -5.46 -12.00
CA ARG A 84 6.23 -5.97 -12.66
C ARG A 84 7.37 -6.30 -11.71
N GLU A 85 7.39 -5.70 -10.52
CA GLU A 85 8.50 -5.84 -9.58
C GLU A 85 8.04 -6.42 -8.24
N VAL A 86 7.09 -5.78 -7.56
CA VAL A 86 6.67 -6.20 -6.22
C VAL A 86 5.98 -7.56 -6.25
N GLY A 87 5.05 -7.77 -7.17
CA GLY A 87 4.35 -9.05 -7.34
C GLY A 87 5.34 -10.20 -7.55
N PRO A 88 6.11 -10.20 -8.65
CA PRO A 88 7.01 -11.30 -9.00
C PRO A 88 8.15 -11.51 -7.97
N ASN A 89 8.70 -10.46 -7.40
CA ASN A 89 9.88 -10.56 -6.54
C ASN A 89 9.55 -10.86 -5.07
N TYR A 90 8.35 -10.52 -4.60
CA TYR A 90 8.01 -10.64 -3.17
C TYR A 90 6.73 -11.44 -2.92
N LEU A 91 5.60 -11.10 -3.55
CA LEU A 91 4.34 -11.76 -3.25
C LEU A 91 4.25 -13.17 -3.82
N GLU A 92 4.56 -13.36 -5.09
CA GLU A 92 4.51 -14.68 -5.70
C GLU A 92 5.39 -15.72 -4.97
N PRO A 93 6.66 -15.42 -4.59
CA PRO A 93 7.46 -16.33 -3.78
C PRO A 93 6.80 -16.71 -2.46
N VAL A 94 6.21 -15.75 -1.75
CA VAL A 94 5.52 -15.99 -0.47
C VAL A 94 4.24 -16.81 -0.67
N LEU A 95 3.47 -16.56 -1.72
CA LEU A 95 2.28 -17.35 -2.04
C LEU A 95 2.65 -18.81 -2.39
N ARG A 96 3.73 -19.03 -3.16
CA ARG A 96 4.25 -20.37 -3.47
C ARG A 96 4.75 -21.09 -2.22
N GLU A 97 5.44 -20.36 -1.31
CA GLU A 97 5.86 -20.91 -0.02
C GLU A 97 4.65 -21.33 0.83
N GLY A 98 3.61 -20.47 0.91
CA GLY A 98 2.37 -20.78 1.63
C GLY A 98 1.63 -21.99 1.07
N ASN A 99 1.63 -22.17 -0.25
CA ASN A 99 1.11 -23.39 -0.88
C ASN A 99 1.96 -24.64 -0.53
N ALA A 100 3.27 -24.48 -0.46
CA ALA A 100 4.19 -25.58 -0.15
C ALA A 100 4.14 -26.01 1.32
N ASP A 101 3.98 -25.05 2.24
CA ASP A 101 3.88 -25.31 3.67
C ASP A 101 2.43 -25.60 4.16
N GLY A 102 1.45 -25.47 3.26
CA GLY A 102 0.03 -25.73 3.50
C GLY A 102 -0.70 -24.60 4.23
N SER A 103 -0.10 -23.46 4.44
CA SER A 103 -0.73 -22.30 5.08
C SER A 103 -1.63 -21.49 4.13
N LEU A 104 -1.48 -21.67 2.82
CA LEU A 104 -2.29 -21.08 1.75
C LEU A 104 -2.69 -22.16 0.71
N HIS A 105 -3.74 -21.85 -0.08
CA HIS A 105 -4.25 -22.73 -1.13
C HIS A 105 -4.60 -21.94 -2.38
N VAL A 106 -3.60 -21.30 -2.99
CA VAL A 106 -3.76 -20.37 -4.12
C VAL A 106 -3.41 -21.10 -5.43
N GLU A 107 -4.42 -21.35 -6.27
CA GLU A 107 -4.23 -22.03 -7.54
C GLU A 107 -3.49 -21.14 -8.57
N HIS A 108 -3.95 -19.89 -8.71
CA HIS A 108 -3.44 -18.92 -9.69
C HIS A 108 -2.56 -17.88 -9.00
N VAL A 109 -1.32 -18.25 -8.67
CA VAL A 109 -0.42 -17.45 -7.83
C VAL A 109 -0.15 -16.05 -8.38
N ARG A 110 0.10 -15.93 -9.70
CA ARG A 110 0.37 -14.63 -10.33
C ARG A 110 -0.86 -13.71 -10.28
N GLU A 111 -1.99 -14.23 -10.75
CA GLU A 111 -3.24 -13.47 -10.80
C GLU A 111 -3.71 -13.08 -9.40
N ALA A 112 -3.51 -13.95 -8.42
CA ALA A 112 -3.80 -13.67 -7.01
C ALA A 112 -2.87 -12.59 -6.44
N SER A 113 -1.59 -12.61 -6.80
CA SER A 113 -0.63 -11.56 -6.44
C SER A 113 -1.04 -10.21 -7.02
N ASP A 114 -1.33 -10.15 -8.32
CA ASP A 114 -1.75 -8.93 -9.01
C ASP A 114 -3.05 -8.38 -8.41
N LEU A 115 -4.04 -9.26 -8.19
CA LEU A 115 -5.32 -8.88 -7.58
C LEU A 115 -5.13 -8.32 -6.17
N LEU A 116 -4.29 -8.97 -5.36
CA LEU A 116 -4.02 -8.54 -3.98
C LEU A 116 -3.37 -7.16 -3.94
N LEU A 117 -2.41 -6.88 -4.81
CA LEU A 117 -1.77 -5.57 -4.95
C LEU A 117 -2.78 -4.50 -5.39
N LEU A 118 -3.62 -4.78 -6.39
CA LEU A 118 -4.66 -3.85 -6.84
C LEU A 118 -5.69 -3.55 -5.76
N ILE A 119 -6.14 -4.57 -5.03
CA ILE A 119 -7.11 -4.39 -3.95
C ILE A 119 -6.51 -3.55 -2.83
N THR A 120 -5.33 -3.88 -2.34
CA THR A 120 -4.75 -3.23 -1.17
C THR A 120 -4.25 -1.82 -1.46
N ASN A 121 -3.64 -1.61 -2.63
CA ASN A 121 -3.03 -0.32 -2.96
C ASN A 121 -3.98 0.65 -3.70
N GLN A 122 -5.03 0.14 -4.34
CA GLN A 122 -5.99 0.97 -5.07
C GLN A 122 -7.36 0.97 -4.40
N TYR A 123 -8.05 -0.18 -4.36
CA TYR A 123 -9.44 -0.26 -3.93
C TYR A 123 -9.66 0.07 -2.44
N LEU A 124 -8.77 -0.41 -1.58
CA LEU A 124 -8.80 -0.16 -0.13
C LEU A 124 -8.01 1.09 0.29
N ASN A 125 -7.37 1.81 -0.64
CA ASN A 125 -6.52 2.94 -0.28
C ASN A 125 -7.35 4.18 0.10
N PRO A 126 -7.40 4.57 1.39
CA PRO A 126 -8.21 5.70 1.84
C PRO A 126 -7.64 7.06 1.41
N LEU A 127 -6.41 7.10 0.90
CA LEU A 127 -5.81 8.31 0.34
C LEU A 127 -6.32 8.57 -1.09
N LEU A 128 -6.69 7.51 -1.81
CA LEU A 128 -7.30 7.62 -3.14
C LEU A 128 -8.82 7.73 -3.06
N TYR A 129 -9.43 6.95 -2.17
CA TYR A 129 -10.87 6.87 -1.98
C TYR A 129 -11.21 7.05 -0.50
N PRO A 130 -11.40 8.30 -0.05
CA PRO A 130 -11.84 8.57 1.30
C PRO A 130 -13.10 7.78 1.64
N MET A 131 -13.14 7.19 2.81
CA MET A 131 -14.26 6.35 3.24
C MET A 131 -14.59 6.56 4.70
N THR A 132 -15.86 6.42 5.05
CA THR A 132 -16.30 6.35 6.43
C THR A 132 -15.87 5.03 7.09
N PRO A 133 -15.87 4.93 8.42
CA PRO A 133 -15.59 3.66 9.09
C PRO A 133 -16.54 2.52 8.69
N GLU A 134 -17.79 2.83 8.40
CA GLU A 134 -18.80 1.88 7.92
C GLU A 134 -18.44 1.36 6.53
N GLU A 135 -18.17 2.26 5.59
CA GLU A 135 -17.74 1.91 4.22
C GLU A 135 -16.44 1.11 4.23
N ALA A 136 -15.49 1.44 5.11
CA ALA A 136 -14.26 0.67 5.28
C ALA A 136 -14.52 -0.77 5.72
N ARG A 137 -15.45 -0.98 6.71
CA ARG A 137 -15.84 -2.32 7.15
C ARG A 137 -16.52 -3.12 6.04
N GLU A 138 -17.45 -2.51 5.31
CA GLU A 138 -18.15 -3.17 4.19
C GLU A 138 -17.17 -3.59 3.09
N ARG A 139 -16.27 -2.69 2.68
CA ARG A 139 -15.24 -3.00 1.68
C ARG A 139 -14.31 -4.12 2.15
N CYS A 140 -13.83 -4.08 3.40
CA CYS A 140 -12.99 -5.13 3.95
C CYS A 140 -13.72 -6.47 4.05
N SER A 141 -15.00 -6.47 4.44
CA SER A 141 -15.81 -7.69 4.48
C SER A 141 -15.96 -8.32 3.09
N PHE A 142 -16.25 -7.50 2.09
CA PHE A 142 -16.34 -7.94 0.71
C PHE A 142 -15.00 -8.50 0.20
N VAL A 143 -13.90 -7.77 0.43
CA VAL A 143 -12.55 -8.18 0.01
C VAL A 143 -12.14 -9.49 0.68
N ARG A 144 -12.43 -9.66 1.98
CA ARG A 144 -12.16 -10.90 2.70
C ARG A 144 -12.87 -12.10 2.05
N GLN A 145 -14.17 -11.95 1.72
CA GLN A 145 -14.92 -13.01 1.06
C GLN A 145 -14.37 -13.33 -0.33
N LEU A 146 -14.02 -12.29 -1.11
CA LEU A 146 -13.45 -12.44 -2.44
C LEU A 146 -12.11 -13.19 -2.39
N LEU A 147 -11.21 -12.76 -1.52
CA LEU A 147 -9.88 -13.33 -1.40
C LEU A 147 -9.89 -14.75 -0.82
N ALA A 148 -10.78 -15.03 0.15
CA ALA A 148 -10.98 -16.40 0.65
C ALA A 148 -11.44 -17.35 -0.47
N GLY A 149 -12.26 -16.86 -1.42
CA GLY A 149 -12.71 -17.63 -2.58
C GLY A 149 -11.60 -18.02 -3.55
N VAL A 150 -10.44 -17.36 -3.51
CA VAL A 150 -9.25 -17.67 -4.31
C VAL A 150 -8.10 -18.25 -3.48
N GLY A 151 -8.37 -18.71 -2.26
CA GLY A 151 -7.39 -19.34 -1.39
C GLY A 151 -6.52 -18.39 -0.57
N LEU A 152 -6.87 -17.10 -0.53
CA LEU A 152 -6.18 -16.04 0.19
C LEU A 152 -6.99 -15.61 1.43
N ASP A 153 -7.10 -16.49 2.43
CA ASP A 153 -7.72 -16.11 3.72
C ASP A 153 -6.68 -15.45 4.64
N VAL A 154 -6.29 -14.24 4.29
CA VAL A 154 -5.22 -13.46 4.97
C VAL A 154 -5.73 -12.20 5.66
N PHE A 155 -6.96 -11.78 5.40
CA PHE A 155 -7.58 -10.65 6.09
C PHE A 155 -8.10 -11.07 7.46
N ASP A 156 -7.19 -11.32 8.38
CA ASP A 156 -7.49 -11.63 9.77
C ASP A 156 -7.72 -10.38 10.63
N GLY A 157 -7.92 -10.58 11.95
CA GLY A 157 -8.21 -9.49 12.88
C GLY A 157 -7.07 -8.47 12.98
N GLU A 158 -5.81 -8.90 12.94
CA GLU A 158 -4.64 -8.00 13.04
C GLU A 158 -4.50 -7.12 11.79
N MET A 159 -4.66 -7.70 10.64
CA MET A 159 -4.60 -6.97 9.36
C MET A 159 -5.75 -5.96 9.23
N LEU A 160 -6.96 -6.36 9.60
CA LEU A 160 -8.14 -5.48 9.60
C LEU A 160 -7.97 -4.33 10.59
N GLU A 161 -7.48 -4.58 11.79
CA GLU A 161 -7.22 -3.52 12.79
C GLU A 161 -6.19 -2.53 12.28
N SER A 162 -5.08 -3.01 11.72
CA SER A 162 -4.04 -2.16 11.12
C SER A 162 -4.61 -1.29 9.99
N PHE A 163 -5.47 -1.86 9.15
CA PHE A 163 -6.14 -1.12 8.09
C PHE A 163 -7.10 -0.05 8.64
N PHE A 164 -7.90 -0.35 9.67
CA PHE A 164 -8.80 0.63 10.28
C PHE A 164 -8.06 1.78 10.94
N VAL A 165 -6.95 1.50 11.64
CA VAL A 165 -6.08 2.54 12.22
C VAL A 165 -5.51 3.44 11.12
N PHE A 166 -5.01 2.86 10.04
CA PHE A 166 -4.50 3.60 8.89
C PHE A 166 -5.59 4.47 8.23
N SER A 167 -6.78 3.91 8.00
CA SER A 167 -7.91 4.62 7.38
C SER A 167 -8.40 5.79 8.25
N ALA A 168 -8.48 5.60 9.57
CA ALA A 168 -8.87 6.66 10.50
C ALA A 168 -7.85 7.81 10.51
N HIS A 169 -6.56 7.49 10.45
CA HIS A 169 -5.50 8.49 10.38
C HIS A 169 -5.55 9.29 9.06
N ALA A 170 -5.72 8.61 7.93
CA ALA A 170 -5.86 9.23 6.63
C ALA A 170 -7.07 10.19 6.57
N ALA A 171 -8.23 9.76 7.07
CA ALA A 171 -9.45 10.56 7.12
C ALA A 171 -9.31 11.82 8.00
N LYS A 172 -8.66 11.69 9.16
CA LYS A 172 -8.37 12.85 10.04
C LYS A 172 -7.54 13.90 9.32
N LYS A 173 -6.49 13.46 8.66
CA LYS A 173 -5.56 14.33 7.97
C LYS A 173 -6.19 15.07 6.79
N GLN A 174 -7.03 14.39 6.04
CA GLN A 174 -7.74 14.98 4.91
C GLN A 174 -8.66 16.12 5.38
N ARG A 175 -9.38 15.93 6.50
CA ARG A 175 -10.19 16.98 7.14
C ARG A 175 -9.37 18.17 7.60
N GLU A 176 -8.16 17.94 8.11
CA GLU A 176 -7.24 19.02 8.53
C GLU A 176 -6.71 19.82 7.33
N SER A 177 -6.51 19.19 6.16
CA SER A 177 -6.08 19.85 4.93
C SER A 177 -7.20 20.63 4.23
N GLU A 178 -8.44 20.20 4.38
CA GLU A 178 -9.64 20.83 3.82
C GLU A 178 -10.21 21.94 4.71
N ALA A 179 -9.78 22.04 5.98
CA ALA A 179 -10.22 23.11 6.89
C ALA A 179 -9.70 24.46 6.39
N PRO A 180 -10.56 25.40 5.96
CA PRO A 180 -10.11 26.68 5.41
C PRO A 180 -9.36 27.45 6.49
N GLY A 181 -8.22 28.01 6.12
CA GLY A 181 -7.37 28.83 6.96
C GLY A 181 -8.10 30.02 7.57
N GLN A 182 -8.80 29.79 8.66
CA GLN A 182 -9.34 30.82 9.52
C GLN A 182 -8.25 31.39 10.43
N LYS A 183 -7.26 32.06 9.84
CA LYS A 183 -6.41 33.03 10.57
C LYS A 183 -5.55 33.83 9.59
N ARG A 184 -6.13 34.86 8.98
CA ARG A 184 -5.45 36.11 8.58
C ARG A 184 -6.47 37.08 7.98
N ARG A 185 -7.43 37.54 8.79
CA ARG A 185 -8.06 38.86 8.66
C ARG A 185 -8.35 39.35 10.06
N GLY A 186 -7.47 40.20 10.56
CA GLY A 186 -7.60 40.86 11.84
C GLY A 186 -6.28 41.50 12.21
N MET A 187 -5.92 42.54 11.50
CA MET A 187 -5.37 43.83 11.91
C MET A 187 -4.83 44.56 10.69
#